data_30a5a8bc5c95526fa551cdcb353d000c
#
_entry.id   30a5a8bc5c95526fa551cdcb353d000c
#
_cell.length_a   1.000
_cell.length_b   1.000
_cell.length_c   1.000
_cell.angle_alpha   90.00
_cell.angle_beta   90.00
_cell.angle_gamma   90.00
#
_symmetry.space_group_name_H-M   'P 1'
#
loop_
_entity.id
_entity.type
_entity.pdbx_description
1 polymer ?
#
loop_
_entity_poly.entity_id
_entity_poly.type
_entity_poly.pdbx_seq_one_letter_code
_entity_poly.pdbx_strand_id
1 'polypeptide(L)'
;MNGVRRPVILVIRDGWGENHNSSMDKYNAVKQANDPFCKYLSANWPRTEITAHGLEVGLPEGIMGNSEVGHQNIGAGRIVDQEIVRIDKGFATGSVLESPVLKSVFEKLDKGGALHLFGLCSDAGVHSMLRHLYSILKICADKKYDKVYLHAFTDGRDTPPTSGLGFIREVEGKMKEYGTGKVASVIGRFWAMDRDKRWDRVEKAYDCIVGTKAEAAVEKAEDAFTQYYEKPAQPNMVGDEFIVPTWIVENGEPIGRVK
;
A
#
# COMPACT_ATOMS: atom_id res chain seq x y z
N MET A 1 -32.48 37.77 -25.19
CA MET A 1 -33.28 36.56 -24.81
C MET A 1 -32.63 35.97 -23.56
N ASN A 2 -33.24 36.19 -22.41
CA ASN A 2 -32.79 35.56 -21.17
C ASN A 2 -33.19 34.08 -21.21
N GLY A 3 -32.29 33.24 -21.69
CA GLY A 3 -32.53 31.80 -21.71
C GLY A 3 -32.65 31.25 -20.29
N VAL A 4 -33.84 30.81 -19.91
CA VAL A 4 -34.06 30.07 -18.68
C VAL A 4 -33.13 28.85 -18.72
N ARG A 5 -32.15 28.78 -17.81
CA ARG A 5 -31.26 27.63 -17.67
C ARG A 5 -32.11 26.45 -17.25
N ARG A 6 -32.24 25.44 -18.14
CA ARG A 6 -32.92 24.20 -17.80
C ARG A 6 -32.06 23.43 -16.80
N PRO A 7 -32.64 22.85 -15.73
CA PRO A 7 -31.88 22.05 -14.81
C PRO A 7 -31.38 20.78 -15.53
N VAL A 8 -30.18 20.32 -15.14
CA VAL A 8 -29.63 19.04 -15.55
C VAL A 8 -29.64 18.13 -14.32
N ILE A 9 -30.12 16.91 -14.52
CA ILE A 9 -30.12 15.88 -13.48
C ILE A 9 -29.14 14.80 -13.90
N LEU A 10 -28.13 14.55 -13.06
CA LEU A 10 -27.20 13.43 -13.18
C LEU A 10 -27.64 12.34 -12.21
N VAL A 11 -27.96 11.16 -12.73
CA VAL A 11 -28.30 9.99 -11.92
C VAL A 11 -27.15 8.99 -12.02
N ILE A 12 -26.46 8.74 -10.91
CA ILE A 12 -25.37 7.78 -10.81
C ILE A 12 -25.93 6.47 -10.23
N ARG A 13 -25.79 5.40 -10.97
CA ARG A 13 -26.15 4.05 -10.53
C ARG A 13 -24.86 3.33 -10.17
N ASP A 14 -24.42 3.50 -8.94
CA ASP A 14 -23.18 2.94 -8.43
C ASP A 14 -23.19 1.40 -8.48
N GLY A 15 -22.08 0.80 -8.92
CA GLY A 15 -21.96 -0.65 -9.11
C GLY A 15 -22.72 -1.21 -10.30
N TRP A 16 -23.41 -0.39 -11.10
CA TRP A 16 -24.13 -0.82 -12.29
C TRP A 16 -23.24 -0.75 -13.53
N GLY A 17 -22.42 -1.80 -13.72
CA GLY A 17 -21.46 -1.87 -14.83
C GLY A 17 -21.89 -2.79 -15.96
N GLU A 18 -21.27 -2.60 -17.12
CA GLU A 18 -21.40 -3.50 -18.26
C GLU A 18 -20.35 -4.61 -18.18
N ASN A 19 -20.76 -5.84 -18.50
CA ASN A 19 -19.87 -6.98 -18.62
C ASN A 19 -20.14 -7.71 -19.94
N HIS A 20 -19.18 -7.66 -20.85
CA HIS A 20 -19.30 -8.30 -22.18
C HIS A 20 -18.98 -9.80 -22.18
N ASN A 21 -18.50 -10.35 -21.08
CA ASN A 21 -18.25 -11.79 -20.98
C ASN A 21 -19.55 -12.57 -20.77
N SER A 22 -20.11 -13.11 -21.86
CA SER A 22 -21.36 -13.86 -21.84
C SER A 22 -21.31 -15.13 -20.97
N SER A 23 -20.13 -15.71 -20.72
CA SER A 23 -20.02 -16.86 -19.83
C SER A 23 -20.37 -16.53 -18.37
N MET A 24 -20.33 -15.25 -18.02
CA MET A 24 -20.64 -14.72 -16.68
C MET A 24 -22.10 -14.28 -16.55
N ASP A 25 -22.91 -14.32 -17.63
CA ASP A 25 -24.27 -13.79 -17.62
C ASP A 25 -25.16 -14.41 -16.53
N LYS A 26 -24.99 -15.69 -16.24
CA LYS A 26 -25.71 -16.39 -15.17
C LYS A 26 -25.39 -15.87 -13.76
N TYR A 27 -24.26 -15.14 -13.59
CA TYR A 27 -23.86 -14.53 -12.34
C TYR A 27 -24.01 -13.00 -12.36
N ASN A 28 -24.43 -12.43 -13.48
CA ASN A 28 -24.54 -11.00 -13.67
C ASN A 28 -25.94 -10.51 -13.26
N ALA A 29 -26.06 -10.01 -12.04
CA ALA A 29 -27.32 -9.52 -11.49
C ALA A 29 -27.92 -8.38 -12.33
N VAL A 30 -27.10 -7.53 -12.96
CA VAL A 30 -27.55 -6.44 -13.83
C VAL A 30 -28.28 -6.99 -15.06
N LYS A 31 -27.70 -8.00 -15.72
CA LYS A 31 -28.30 -8.63 -16.91
C LYS A 31 -29.55 -9.43 -16.56
N GLN A 32 -29.62 -10.04 -15.38
CA GLN A 32 -30.74 -10.84 -14.93
C GLN A 32 -31.87 -10.02 -14.34
N ALA A 33 -31.60 -8.76 -14.01
CA ALA A 33 -32.63 -7.88 -13.46
C ALA A 33 -33.76 -7.64 -14.43
N ASN A 34 -35.01 -7.65 -13.93
CA ASN A 34 -36.17 -7.20 -14.68
C ASN A 34 -36.23 -5.67 -14.68
N ASP A 35 -35.45 -5.06 -15.57
CA ASP A 35 -35.34 -3.60 -15.71
C ASP A 35 -35.80 -3.16 -17.12
N PRO A 36 -37.09 -3.08 -17.38
CA PRO A 36 -37.64 -2.70 -18.69
C PRO A 36 -37.30 -1.25 -19.06
N PHE A 37 -37.14 -0.36 -18.06
CA PHE A 37 -36.86 1.04 -18.32
C PHE A 37 -35.43 1.24 -18.80
N CYS A 38 -34.43 0.58 -18.23
CA CYS A 38 -33.06 0.66 -18.73
C CYS A 38 -32.90 0.06 -20.12
N LYS A 39 -33.64 -1.03 -20.41
CA LYS A 39 -33.71 -1.60 -21.77
C LYS A 39 -34.28 -0.60 -22.76
N TYR A 40 -35.36 0.11 -22.37
CA TYR A 40 -35.97 1.17 -23.19
C TYR A 40 -34.96 2.32 -23.42
N LEU A 41 -34.30 2.81 -22.38
CA LEU A 41 -33.31 3.88 -22.50
C LEU A 41 -32.17 3.47 -23.43
N SER A 42 -31.61 2.27 -23.25
CA SER A 42 -30.48 1.78 -24.08
C SER A 42 -30.86 1.62 -25.55
N ALA A 43 -32.15 1.33 -25.87
CA ALA A 43 -32.61 1.17 -27.23
C ALA A 43 -33.01 2.48 -27.93
N ASN A 44 -33.36 3.53 -27.18
CA ASN A 44 -33.95 4.75 -27.74
C ASN A 44 -33.16 6.03 -27.52
N TRP A 45 -32.11 6.00 -26.68
CA TRP A 45 -31.32 7.17 -26.35
C TRP A 45 -29.82 6.92 -26.59
N PRO A 46 -29.03 7.96 -26.84
CA PRO A 46 -27.58 7.81 -27.00
C PRO A 46 -26.94 7.14 -25.78
N ARG A 47 -26.06 6.17 -26.04
CA ARG A 47 -25.34 5.43 -25.02
C ARG A 47 -23.85 5.40 -25.38
N THR A 48 -23.00 5.48 -24.35
CA THR A 48 -21.57 5.23 -24.46
C THR A 48 -21.09 4.49 -23.23
N GLU A 49 -19.89 3.94 -23.31
CA GLU A 49 -19.22 3.29 -22.18
C GLU A 49 -18.00 4.11 -21.82
N ILE A 50 -17.68 4.13 -20.54
CA ILE A 50 -16.49 4.76 -19.99
C ILE A 50 -15.72 3.72 -19.19
N THR A 51 -14.40 3.86 -19.18
CA THR A 51 -13.53 3.00 -18.37
C THR A 51 -13.70 3.35 -16.89
N ALA A 52 -13.79 2.31 -16.05
CA ALA A 52 -13.99 2.45 -14.62
C ALA A 52 -12.83 1.87 -13.80
N HIS A 53 -11.65 1.66 -14.39
CA HIS A 53 -10.48 1.05 -13.74
C HIS A 53 -9.18 1.61 -14.30
N GLY A 54 -8.08 1.35 -13.61
CA GLY A 54 -6.73 1.65 -14.08
C GLY A 54 -6.44 3.14 -14.27
N LEU A 55 -5.48 3.45 -15.12
CA LEU A 55 -4.96 4.81 -15.31
C LEU A 55 -6.01 5.81 -15.78
N GLU A 56 -7.03 5.36 -16.51
CA GLU A 56 -8.11 6.21 -17.01
C GLU A 56 -9.04 6.75 -15.92
N VAL A 57 -8.91 6.22 -14.71
CA VAL A 57 -9.61 6.73 -13.53
C VAL A 57 -8.64 7.18 -12.42
N GLY A 58 -7.33 7.26 -12.73
CA GLY A 58 -6.31 7.71 -11.79
C GLY A 58 -5.81 6.64 -10.82
N LEU A 59 -6.06 5.36 -11.12
CA LEU A 59 -5.53 4.19 -10.39
C LEU A 59 -4.35 3.58 -11.16
N PRO A 60 -3.49 2.79 -10.51
CA PRO A 60 -2.47 2.02 -11.22
C PRO A 60 -3.09 1.08 -12.27
N GLU A 61 -2.32 0.76 -13.30
CA GLU A 61 -2.75 -0.16 -14.34
C GLU A 61 -3.16 -1.52 -13.74
N GLY A 62 -4.26 -2.10 -14.25
CA GLY A 62 -4.80 -3.37 -13.76
C GLY A 62 -5.57 -3.30 -12.44
N ILE A 63 -5.58 -2.17 -11.76
CA ILE A 63 -6.34 -2.03 -10.50
C ILE A 63 -7.79 -1.70 -10.79
N MET A 64 -8.68 -2.47 -10.19
CA MET A 64 -10.13 -2.30 -10.28
C MET A 64 -10.56 -0.98 -9.66
N GLY A 65 -11.47 -0.27 -10.34
CA GLY A 65 -12.07 0.95 -9.83
C GLY A 65 -12.97 0.72 -8.61
N ASN A 66 -13.33 1.83 -7.98
CA ASN A 66 -14.24 1.84 -6.84
C ASN A 66 -15.10 3.11 -6.86
N SER A 67 -16.10 3.15 -5.99
CA SER A 67 -17.06 4.26 -5.90
C SER A 67 -16.38 5.60 -5.62
N GLU A 68 -15.42 5.65 -4.69
CA GLU A 68 -14.73 6.88 -4.32
C GLU A 68 -14.03 7.52 -5.52
N VAL A 69 -13.22 6.74 -6.21
CA VAL A 69 -12.47 7.20 -7.39
C VAL A 69 -13.41 7.65 -8.52
N GLY A 70 -14.48 6.88 -8.78
CA GLY A 70 -15.48 7.25 -9.79
C GLY A 70 -16.17 8.57 -9.49
N HIS A 71 -16.63 8.76 -8.26
CA HIS A 71 -17.27 10.02 -7.83
C HIS A 71 -16.30 11.19 -7.81
N GLN A 72 -15.04 11.00 -7.44
CA GLN A 72 -14.03 12.05 -7.50
C GLN A 72 -13.81 12.53 -8.94
N ASN A 73 -13.70 11.63 -9.91
CA ASN A 73 -13.52 11.98 -11.31
C ASN A 73 -14.74 12.71 -11.89
N ILE A 74 -15.95 12.22 -11.59
CA ILE A 74 -17.20 12.87 -12.00
C ILE A 74 -17.29 14.29 -11.40
N GLY A 75 -17.01 14.43 -10.10
CA GLY A 75 -17.08 15.72 -9.41
C GLY A 75 -16.02 16.72 -9.87
N ALA A 76 -14.82 16.23 -10.19
CA ALA A 76 -13.72 17.06 -10.70
C ALA A 76 -13.84 17.40 -12.19
N GLY A 77 -14.65 16.64 -12.96
CA GLY A 77 -14.73 16.75 -14.42
C GLY A 77 -13.42 16.42 -15.15
N ARG A 78 -12.55 15.67 -14.53
CA ARG A 78 -11.26 15.22 -15.06
C ARG A 78 -10.78 13.99 -14.32
N ILE A 79 -9.77 13.29 -14.87
CA ILE A 79 -9.07 12.22 -14.15
C ILE A 79 -8.30 12.82 -12.96
N VAL A 80 -8.50 12.24 -11.77
CA VAL A 80 -7.80 12.58 -10.53
C VAL A 80 -6.87 11.44 -10.18
N ASP A 81 -5.57 11.65 -10.39
CA ASP A 81 -4.58 10.66 -9.99
C ASP A 81 -4.65 10.40 -8.48
N GLN A 82 -4.79 9.14 -8.11
CA GLN A 82 -4.70 8.72 -6.71
C GLN A 82 -3.25 8.85 -6.21
N GLU A 83 -3.06 8.87 -4.88
CA GLU A 83 -1.73 9.11 -4.30
C GLU A 83 -0.68 8.12 -4.82
N ILE A 84 -1.02 6.84 -5.00
CA ILE A 84 -0.11 5.83 -5.56
C ILE A 84 0.39 6.26 -6.95
N VAL A 85 -0.51 6.68 -7.83
CA VAL A 85 -0.15 7.11 -9.20
C VAL A 85 0.66 8.41 -9.16
N ARG A 86 0.33 9.33 -8.26
CA ARG A 86 1.09 10.58 -8.08
C ARG A 86 2.52 10.30 -7.61
N ILE A 87 2.69 9.35 -6.68
CA ILE A 87 4.00 8.93 -6.18
C ILE A 87 4.79 8.22 -7.30
N ASP A 88 4.17 7.31 -8.05
CA ASP A 88 4.78 6.66 -9.21
C ASP A 88 5.31 7.69 -10.22
N LYS A 89 4.47 8.65 -10.61
CA LYS A 89 4.86 9.74 -11.51
C LYS A 89 5.97 10.59 -10.91
N GLY A 90 5.92 10.85 -9.60
CA GLY A 90 6.94 11.61 -8.88
C GLY A 90 8.31 10.95 -8.93
N PHE A 91 8.37 9.63 -8.75
CA PHE A 91 9.62 8.87 -8.90
C PHE A 91 10.09 8.81 -10.36
N ALA A 92 9.18 8.52 -11.29
CA ALA A 92 9.50 8.40 -12.71
C ALA A 92 10.07 9.70 -13.32
N THR A 93 9.56 10.86 -12.90
CA THR A 93 10.01 12.18 -13.34
C THR A 93 11.14 12.76 -12.50
N GLY A 94 11.45 12.15 -11.35
CA GLY A 94 12.40 12.69 -10.37
C GLY A 94 11.86 13.86 -9.54
N SER A 95 10.61 14.30 -9.77
CA SER A 95 10.02 15.44 -9.06
C SER A 95 9.86 15.20 -7.55
N VAL A 96 9.85 13.95 -7.11
CA VAL A 96 9.88 13.59 -5.69
C VAL A 96 11.11 14.18 -4.97
N LEU A 97 12.25 14.30 -5.66
CA LEU A 97 13.50 14.86 -5.11
C LEU A 97 13.40 16.37 -4.89
N GLU A 98 12.47 17.03 -5.54
CA GLU A 98 12.23 18.45 -5.36
C GLU A 98 11.39 18.77 -4.11
N SER A 99 10.82 17.73 -3.47
CA SER A 99 10.07 17.89 -2.22
C SER A 99 10.91 18.56 -1.13
N PRO A 100 10.45 19.66 -0.54
CA PRO A 100 11.16 20.31 0.58
C PRO A 100 11.38 19.37 1.77
N VAL A 101 10.43 18.44 1.99
CA VAL A 101 10.53 17.45 3.06
C VAL A 101 11.69 16.49 2.81
N LEU A 102 11.80 15.92 1.60
CA LEU A 102 12.90 15.02 1.27
C LEU A 102 14.24 15.75 1.26
N LYS A 103 14.30 17.00 0.78
CA LYS A 103 15.53 17.82 0.87
C LYS A 103 15.97 17.97 2.32
N SER A 104 15.04 18.28 3.24
CA SER A 104 15.36 18.37 4.67
C SER A 104 15.84 17.03 5.28
N VAL A 105 15.27 15.90 4.83
CA VAL A 105 15.75 14.57 5.23
C VAL A 105 17.18 14.34 4.75
N PHE A 106 17.46 14.61 3.48
CA PHE A 106 18.80 14.43 2.90
C PHE A 106 19.84 15.31 3.59
N GLU A 107 19.51 16.56 3.92
CA GLU A 107 20.41 17.44 4.70
C GLU A 107 20.79 16.86 6.07
N LYS A 108 19.89 16.10 6.70
CA LYS A 108 20.20 15.40 7.97
C LYS A 108 21.07 14.17 7.74
N LEU A 109 20.83 13.44 6.66
CA LEU A 109 21.64 12.28 6.29
C LEU A 109 23.06 12.71 5.91
N ASP A 110 23.23 13.83 5.19
CA ASP A 110 24.53 14.41 4.85
C ASP A 110 25.35 14.80 6.10
N LYS A 111 24.67 15.10 7.22
CA LYS A 111 25.28 15.34 8.53
C LYS A 111 25.53 14.06 9.35
N GLY A 112 25.37 12.88 8.74
CA GLY A 112 25.63 11.59 9.38
C GLY A 112 24.45 11.01 10.14
N GLY A 113 23.24 11.53 9.94
CA GLY A 113 21.98 10.98 10.47
C GLY A 113 21.67 9.60 9.91
N ALA A 114 20.65 8.96 10.44
CA ALA A 114 20.10 7.71 9.95
C ALA A 114 18.69 7.91 9.37
N LEU A 115 18.37 7.17 8.31
CA LEU A 115 17.03 7.13 7.73
C LEU A 115 16.31 5.89 8.24
N HIS A 116 15.14 6.10 8.82
CA HIS A 116 14.23 5.03 9.21
C HIS A 116 13.01 5.03 8.29
N LEU A 117 12.77 3.92 7.62
CA LEU A 117 11.65 3.71 6.72
C LEU A 117 10.62 2.82 7.42
N PHE A 118 9.37 3.23 7.35
CA PHE A 118 8.22 2.48 7.88
C PHE A 118 7.27 2.19 6.73
N GLY A 119 6.84 0.97 6.59
CA GLY A 119 5.89 0.64 5.53
C GLY A 119 5.40 -0.79 5.58
N LEU A 120 4.19 -0.97 5.05
CA LEU A 120 3.62 -2.28 4.82
C LEU A 120 4.35 -2.93 3.64
N CYS A 121 5.02 -4.05 3.88
CA CYS A 121 5.83 -4.75 2.89
C CYS A 121 4.98 -5.79 2.15
N SER A 122 4.21 -5.33 1.18
CA SER A 122 3.42 -6.17 0.28
C SER A 122 3.22 -5.50 -1.09
N ASP A 123 2.66 -6.22 -2.03
CA ASP A 123 2.34 -5.77 -3.38
C ASP A 123 0.85 -5.47 -3.59
N ALA A 124 0.04 -5.55 -2.52
CA ALA A 124 -1.41 -5.35 -2.60
C ALA A 124 -1.81 -3.95 -3.10
N GLY A 125 -0.99 -2.94 -2.86
CA GLY A 125 -1.26 -1.57 -3.31
C GLY A 125 -2.41 -0.87 -2.57
N VAL A 126 -2.83 -1.40 -1.42
CA VAL A 126 -3.91 -0.80 -0.63
C VAL A 126 -3.37 0.32 0.28
N HIS A 127 -2.28 0.06 0.99
CA HIS A 127 -1.69 1.01 1.94
C HIS A 127 -0.28 1.46 1.54
N SER A 128 0.44 0.65 0.78
CA SER A 128 1.79 0.93 0.29
C SER A 128 2.10 0.10 -0.96
N MET A 129 3.23 0.40 -1.58
CA MET A 129 3.77 -0.37 -2.70
C MET A 129 5.26 -0.59 -2.50
N LEU A 130 5.74 -1.83 -2.63
CA LEU A 130 7.16 -2.17 -2.53
C LEU A 130 8.03 -1.40 -3.52
N ARG A 131 7.52 -1.11 -4.72
CA ARG A 131 8.27 -0.30 -5.71
C ARG A 131 8.62 1.11 -5.22
N HIS A 132 7.79 1.71 -4.34
CA HIS A 132 8.10 3.00 -3.73
C HIS A 132 9.26 2.87 -2.73
N LEU A 133 9.27 1.80 -1.93
CA LEU A 133 10.39 1.47 -1.05
C LEU A 133 11.67 1.29 -1.87
N TYR A 134 11.62 0.52 -2.97
CA TYR A 134 12.77 0.28 -3.83
C TYR A 134 13.29 1.58 -4.46
N SER A 135 12.40 2.49 -4.84
CA SER A 135 12.78 3.80 -5.36
C SER A 135 13.53 4.64 -4.32
N ILE A 136 13.09 4.65 -3.06
CA ILE A 136 13.81 5.33 -1.97
C ILE A 136 15.16 4.68 -1.70
N LEU A 137 15.22 3.34 -1.64
CA LEU A 137 16.50 2.62 -1.46
C LEU A 137 17.49 2.94 -2.59
N LYS A 138 17.00 2.97 -3.83
CA LYS A 138 17.83 3.34 -5.00
C LYS A 138 18.40 4.76 -4.87
N ILE A 139 17.56 5.73 -4.47
CA ILE A 139 18.01 7.11 -4.21
C ILE A 139 19.08 7.14 -3.10
N CYS A 140 18.86 6.37 -2.02
CA CYS A 140 19.84 6.29 -0.93
C CYS A 140 21.18 5.69 -1.40
N ALA A 141 21.13 4.66 -2.23
CA ALA A 141 22.32 4.05 -2.84
C ALA A 141 23.07 5.04 -3.74
N ASP A 142 22.36 5.75 -4.62
CA ASP A 142 22.95 6.74 -5.53
C ASP A 142 23.60 7.90 -4.77
N LYS A 143 23.05 8.25 -3.61
CA LYS A 143 23.62 9.26 -2.68
C LYS A 143 24.64 8.68 -1.69
N LYS A 144 24.88 7.36 -1.70
CA LYS A 144 25.81 6.65 -0.83
C LYS A 144 25.48 6.75 0.67
N TYR A 145 24.21 6.78 1.01
CA TYR A 145 23.75 6.67 2.40
C TYR A 145 23.78 5.21 2.84
N ASP A 146 24.47 4.92 3.94
CA ASP A 146 24.67 3.59 4.50
C ASP A 146 23.81 3.31 5.74
N LYS A 147 23.37 4.36 6.44
CA LYS A 147 22.52 4.25 7.63
C LYS A 147 21.04 4.32 7.28
N VAL A 148 20.58 3.32 6.52
CA VAL A 148 19.17 3.21 6.08
C VAL A 148 18.56 1.95 6.70
N TYR A 149 17.52 2.12 7.48
CA TYR A 149 16.88 1.06 8.25
C TYR A 149 15.39 0.93 7.91
N LEU A 150 14.94 -0.28 7.65
CA LEU A 150 13.52 -0.59 7.41
C LEU A 150 12.91 -1.26 8.63
N HIS A 151 11.85 -0.68 9.14
CA HIS A 151 10.93 -1.32 10.06
C HIS A 151 9.78 -1.89 9.21
N ALA A 152 9.90 -3.16 8.84
CA ALA A 152 8.98 -3.83 7.92
C ALA A 152 7.68 -4.19 8.63
N PHE A 153 6.57 -3.60 8.18
CA PHE A 153 5.25 -4.04 8.62
C PHE A 153 4.77 -5.15 7.69
N THR A 154 4.21 -6.21 8.25
CA THR A 154 3.76 -7.38 7.49
C THR A 154 2.26 -7.38 7.29
N ASP A 155 1.80 -7.85 6.11
CA ASP A 155 0.42 -7.74 5.66
C ASP A 155 -0.42 -8.96 6.08
N GLY A 156 -0.61 -9.94 5.21
CA GLY A 156 -1.42 -11.14 5.47
C GLY A 156 -2.94 -10.92 5.52
N ARG A 157 -3.39 -9.68 5.23
CA ARG A 157 -4.81 -9.30 5.20
C ARG A 157 -5.26 -8.86 3.81
N ASP A 158 -4.49 -7.99 3.16
CA ASP A 158 -4.72 -7.57 1.79
C ASP A 158 -3.94 -8.48 0.81
N THR A 159 -3.11 -9.36 1.32
CA THR A 159 -2.37 -10.43 0.63
C THR A 159 -2.60 -11.78 1.32
N PRO A 160 -2.26 -12.92 0.68
CA PRO A 160 -2.36 -14.23 1.32
C PRO A 160 -1.64 -14.28 2.68
N PRO A 161 -2.18 -15.00 3.67
CA PRO A 161 -1.74 -14.91 5.06
C PRO A 161 -0.27 -15.25 5.34
N THR A 162 0.41 -15.94 4.44
CA THR A 162 1.81 -16.38 4.60
C THR A 162 2.71 -15.98 3.43
N SER A 163 2.32 -14.93 2.68
CA SER A 163 3.09 -14.42 1.54
C SER A 163 4.26 -13.51 1.93
N GLY A 164 4.26 -12.99 3.15
CA GLY A 164 5.21 -11.98 3.63
C GLY A 164 6.66 -12.46 3.64
N LEU A 165 6.90 -13.75 3.85
CA LEU A 165 8.25 -14.34 3.72
C LEU A 165 8.85 -14.13 2.32
N GLY A 166 8.02 -14.21 1.27
CA GLY A 166 8.45 -13.91 -0.10
C GLY A 166 8.80 -12.44 -0.26
N PHE A 167 7.97 -11.54 0.25
CA PHE A 167 8.19 -10.10 0.16
C PHE A 167 9.45 -9.65 0.92
N ILE A 168 9.69 -10.17 2.12
CA ILE A 168 10.88 -9.75 2.88
C ILE A 168 12.18 -10.20 2.20
N ARG A 169 12.19 -11.40 1.60
CA ARG A 169 13.31 -11.90 0.80
C ARG A 169 13.57 -11.03 -0.43
N GLU A 170 12.52 -10.58 -1.10
CA GLU A 170 12.63 -9.65 -2.22
C GLU A 170 13.22 -8.31 -1.77
N VAL A 171 12.74 -7.76 -0.66
CA VAL A 171 13.24 -6.51 -0.07
C VAL A 171 14.73 -6.62 0.27
N GLU A 172 15.15 -7.68 0.98
CA GLU A 172 16.57 -7.91 1.30
C GLU A 172 17.42 -8.11 0.04
N GLY A 173 16.86 -8.80 -0.97
CA GLY A 173 17.48 -8.94 -2.29
C GLY A 173 17.74 -7.57 -2.94
N LYS A 174 16.78 -6.66 -2.89
CA LYS A 174 16.93 -5.29 -3.41
C LYS A 174 17.91 -4.45 -2.59
N MET A 175 17.91 -4.57 -1.27
CA MET A 175 18.91 -3.92 -0.40
C MET A 175 20.33 -4.38 -0.74
N LYS A 176 20.49 -5.68 -0.97
CA LYS A 176 21.79 -6.25 -1.39
C LYS A 176 22.19 -5.79 -2.80
N GLU A 177 21.26 -5.76 -3.75
CA GLU A 177 21.48 -5.28 -5.12
C GLU A 177 21.95 -3.82 -5.13
N TYR A 178 21.32 -2.97 -4.33
CA TYR A 178 21.65 -1.55 -4.25
C TYR A 178 22.82 -1.23 -3.32
N GLY A 179 23.22 -2.17 -2.47
CA GLY A 179 24.32 -1.99 -1.50
C GLY A 179 23.96 -1.06 -0.35
N THR A 180 22.69 -0.87 -0.05
CA THR A 180 22.22 -0.04 1.07
C THR A 180 20.93 -0.55 1.67
N GLY A 181 20.71 -0.20 2.94
CA GLY A 181 19.53 -0.59 3.71
C GLY A 181 19.72 -1.90 4.48
N LYS A 182 19.10 -1.95 5.65
CA LYS A 182 19.00 -3.15 6.49
C LYS A 182 17.58 -3.22 7.06
N VAL A 183 17.02 -4.41 7.17
CA VAL A 183 15.78 -4.63 7.94
C VAL A 183 16.13 -4.55 9.41
N ALA A 184 15.52 -3.62 10.14
CA ALA A 184 15.78 -3.41 11.56
C ALA A 184 14.76 -4.07 12.47
N SER A 185 13.52 -4.18 12.01
CA SER A 185 12.46 -4.92 12.72
C SER A 185 11.42 -5.46 11.75
N VAL A 186 10.72 -6.51 12.18
CA VAL A 186 9.54 -7.09 11.51
C VAL A 186 8.38 -7.04 12.48
N ILE A 187 7.25 -6.45 12.05
CA ILE A 187 6.09 -6.21 12.92
C ILE A 187 4.81 -6.45 12.13
N GLY A 188 3.95 -7.35 12.59
CA GLY A 188 2.63 -7.57 12.00
C GLY A 188 1.76 -6.31 12.05
N ARG A 189 0.99 -6.07 10.99
CA ARG A 189 0.10 -4.90 10.89
C ARG A 189 -0.93 -4.83 12.01
N PHE A 190 -1.27 -5.95 12.62
CA PHE A 190 -2.13 -6.01 13.81
C PHE A 190 -1.62 -5.14 14.96
N TRP A 191 -0.29 -5.00 15.08
CA TRP A 191 0.38 -4.20 16.09
C TRP A 191 0.71 -2.80 15.58
N ALA A 192 1.33 -2.71 14.40
CA ALA A 192 1.87 -1.47 13.86
C ALA A 192 0.82 -0.56 13.21
N MET A 193 -0.33 -1.10 12.80
CA MET A 193 -1.36 -0.36 12.07
C MET A 193 -2.73 -0.45 12.76
N ASP A 194 -2.74 -0.52 14.09
CA ASP A 194 -4.00 -0.53 14.85
C ASP A 194 -4.78 0.77 14.59
N ARG A 195 -6.08 0.64 14.34
CA ARG A 195 -7.03 1.73 14.15
C ARG A 195 -8.24 1.66 15.09
N ASP A 196 -8.16 0.73 16.05
CA ASP A 196 -9.25 0.47 17.02
C ASP A 196 -8.96 1.09 18.38
N LYS A 197 -7.92 1.96 18.46
CA LYS A 197 -7.46 2.62 19.70
C LYS A 197 -6.99 1.62 20.77
N ARG A 198 -6.43 0.51 20.32
CA ARG A 198 -5.82 -0.50 21.18
C ARG A 198 -4.37 -0.11 21.48
N TRP A 199 -4.23 0.78 22.45
CA TRP A 199 -2.92 1.36 22.79
C TRP A 199 -1.92 0.30 23.26
N ASP A 200 -2.40 -0.78 23.87
CA ASP A 200 -1.61 -1.96 24.22
C ASP A 200 -0.92 -2.63 23.02
N ARG A 201 -1.50 -2.54 21.84
CA ARG A 201 -0.88 -3.01 20.58
C ARG A 201 0.12 -2.01 20.03
N VAL A 202 -0.29 -0.73 20.01
CA VAL A 202 0.54 0.36 19.48
C VAL A 202 1.83 0.48 20.31
N GLU A 203 1.75 0.38 21.63
CA GLU A 203 2.90 0.42 22.55
C GLU A 203 3.95 -0.63 22.19
N LYS A 204 3.53 -1.87 21.93
CA LYS A 204 4.46 -2.95 21.55
C LYS A 204 5.22 -2.67 20.26
N ALA A 205 4.53 -2.14 19.25
CA ALA A 205 5.17 -1.74 18.00
C ALA A 205 6.11 -0.55 18.21
N TYR A 206 5.67 0.45 18.98
CA TYR A 206 6.48 1.63 19.32
C TYR A 206 7.75 1.23 20.06
N ASP A 207 7.64 0.44 21.12
CA ASP A 207 8.75 -0.05 21.93
C ASP A 207 9.78 -0.81 21.10
N CYS A 208 9.29 -1.64 20.17
CA CYS A 208 10.17 -2.36 19.25
C CYS A 208 10.98 -1.39 18.37
N ILE A 209 10.33 -0.37 17.83
CA ILE A 209 10.95 0.59 16.91
C ILE A 209 11.98 1.48 17.62
N VAL A 210 11.66 1.97 18.80
CA VAL A 210 12.60 2.81 19.59
C VAL A 210 13.66 1.98 20.33
N GLY A 211 13.55 0.66 20.29
CA GLY A 211 14.53 -0.26 20.85
C GLY A 211 14.49 -0.40 22.36
N THR A 212 13.35 -0.13 22.99
CA THR A 212 13.14 -0.32 24.45
C THR A 212 12.77 -1.76 24.78
N LYS A 213 11.90 -2.39 23.94
CA LYS A 213 11.43 -3.77 24.14
C LYS A 213 10.93 -4.36 22.82
N ALA A 214 11.14 -5.68 22.63
CA ALA A 214 10.47 -6.45 21.59
C ALA A 214 9.94 -7.77 22.17
N GLU A 215 8.99 -8.38 21.48
CA GLU A 215 8.42 -9.67 21.86
C GLU A 215 9.33 -10.84 21.42
N ALA A 216 10.16 -10.62 20.38
CA ALA A 216 11.14 -11.57 19.88
C ALA A 216 12.37 -10.84 19.32
N ALA A 217 13.46 -11.60 19.13
CA ALA A 217 14.67 -11.13 18.48
C ALA A 217 15.27 -12.25 17.63
N VAL A 218 15.70 -11.92 16.41
CA VAL A 218 16.27 -12.86 15.45
C VAL A 218 17.44 -12.24 14.71
N GLU A 219 18.34 -13.03 14.16
CA GLU A 219 19.49 -12.53 13.39
C GLU A 219 19.14 -12.24 11.92
N LYS A 220 18.14 -12.94 11.37
CA LYS A 220 17.69 -12.78 9.98
C LYS A 220 16.22 -12.41 9.93
N ALA A 221 15.85 -11.49 9.05
CA ALA A 221 14.47 -11.06 8.94
C ALA A 221 13.51 -12.21 8.58
N GLU A 222 13.96 -13.17 7.76
CA GLU A 222 13.16 -14.36 7.40
C GLU A 222 12.81 -15.25 8.59
N ASP A 223 13.67 -15.29 9.62
CA ASP A 223 13.43 -16.11 10.82
C ASP A 223 12.24 -15.59 11.64
N ALA A 224 11.93 -14.30 11.57
CA ALA A 224 10.74 -13.75 12.22
C ALA A 224 9.45 -14.36 11.64
N PHE A 225 9.43 -14.65 10.36
CA PHE A 225 8.29 -15.30 9.69
C PHE A 225 8.24 -16.79 9.99
N THR A 226 9.34 -17.50 9.76
CA THR A 226 9.38 -18.97 9.89
C THR A 226 9.08 -19.42 11.31
N GLN A 227 9.70 -18.75 12.30
CA GLN A 227 9.45 -19.06 13.72
C GLN A 227 8.01 -18.73 14.12
N TYR A 228 7.45 -17.61 13.62
CA TYR A 228 6.07 -17.26 13.93
C TYR A 228 5.06 -18.22 13.28
N TYR A 229 5.29 -18.67 12.06
CA TYR A 229 4.42 -19.65 11.40
C TYR A 229 4.42 -21.01 12.12
N GLU A 230 5.56 -21.42 12.66
CA GLU A 230 5.67 -22.66 13.46
C GLU A 230 5.01 -22.53 14.84
N LYS A 231 5.14 -21.34 15.45
CA LYS A 231 4.63 -21.10 16.80
C LYS A 231 3.94 -19.73 16.91
N PRO A 232 2.71 -19.61 16.42
CA PRO A 232 1.95 -18.37 16.56
C PRO A 232 1.66 -18.04 18.02
N ALA A 233 1.54 -16.76 18.34
CA ALA A 233 1.29 -16.27 19.71
C ALA A 233 -0.02 -16.81 20.30
N GLN A 234 -1.03 -17.04 19.45
CA GLN A 234 -2.30 -17.66 19.80
C GLN A 234 -2.80 -18.53 18.62
N PRO A 235 -3.62 -19.58 18.88
CA PRO A 235 -4.10 -20.47 17.81
C PRO A 235 -4.91 -19.78 16.71
N ASN A 236 -5.52 -18.64 16.98
CA ASN A 236 -6.30 -17.85 16.03
C ASN A 236 -5.54 -16.65 15.44
N MET A 237 -4.27 -16.45 15.83
CA MET A 237 -3.40 -15.39 15.32
C MET A 237 -2.33 -16.00 14.41
N VAL A 238 -2.76 -16.52 13.25
CA VAL A 238 -1.88 -17.21 12.31
C VAL A 238 -1.59 -16.32 11.11
N GLY A 239 -0.32 -16.30 10.67
CA GLY A 239 0.12 -15.60 9.48
C GLY A 239 0.75 -14.24 9.72
N ASP A 240 1.09 -13.59 8.63
CA ASP A 240 1.87 -12.34 8.57
C ASP A 240 1.24 -11.20 9.39
N GLU A 241 -0.09 -11.08 9.36
CA GLU A 241 -0.81 -10.01 10.05
C GLU A 241 -0.45 -9.91 11.53
N PHE A 242 -0.14 -11.05 12.15
CA PHE A 242 0.02 -11.18 13.60
C PHE A 242 1.46 -11.37 14.07
N ILE A 243 2.46 -11.36 13.16
CA ILE A 243 3.87 -11.49 13.56
C ILE A 243 4.16 -10.48 14.68
N VAL A 244 4.60 -11.01 15.83
CA VAL A 244 4.89 -10.18 17.00
C VAL A 244 6.03 -9.21 16.70
N PRO A 245 6.05 -8.01 17.33
CA PRO A 245 7.16 -7.07 17.17
C PRO A 245 8.50 -7.73 17.45
N THR A 246 9.32 -7.86 16.42
CA THR A 246 10.55 -8.65 16.40
C THR A 246 11.73 -7.77 16.00
N TRP A 247 12.76 -7.71 16.83
CA TRP A 247 14.03 -7.09 16.47
C TRP A 247 14.85 -7.96 15.52
N ILE A 248 15.55 -7.30 14.60
CA ILE A 248 16.70 -7.89 13.94
C ILE A 248 17.93 -7.46 14.72
N VAL A 249 18.75 -8.46 15.10
CA VAL A 249 19.91 -8.24 15.97
C VAL A 249 21.21 -8.59 15.25
N GLU A 250 22.27 -7.82 15.53
CA GLU A 250 23.64 -8.16 15.18
C GLU A 250 24.46 -8.21 16.49
N ASN A 251 25.17 -9.32 16.72
CA ASN A 251 25.92 -9.56 17.97
C ASN A 251 25.07 -9.41 19.24
N GLY A 252 23.79 -9.79 19.18
CA GLY A 252 22.84 -9.72 20.28
C GLY A 252 22.22 -8.34 20.54
N GLU A 253 22.59 -7.32 19.77
CA GLU A 253 22.05 -5.97 19.91
C GLU A 253 21.11 -5.61 18.74
N PRO A 254 19.96 -4.98 19.00
CA PRO A 254 19.06 -4.51 17.95
C PRO A 254 19.73 -3.48 17.04
N ILE A 255 19.61 -3.66 15.74
CA ILE A 255 20.08 -2.70 14.74
C ILE A 255 19.03 -1.63 14.48
N GLY A 256 19.47 -0.43 14.07
CA GLY A 256 18.57 0.60 13.54
C GLY A 256 17.50 1.08 14.52
N ARG A 257 17.84 1.32 15.79
CA ARG A 257 16.89 1.93 16.76
C ARG A 257 16.63 3.39 16.41
N VAL A 258 15.39 3.81 16.47
CA VAL A 258 15.05 5.24 16.41
C VAL A 258 15.40 5.87 17.76
N LYS A 259 16.22 6.92 17.73
CA LYS A 259 16.70 7.65 18.91
C LYS A 259 16.05 9.02 18.98
#